data_3cc6f53a54ed5ffa274ddd9bd90c9b9b
#
_entry.id   3cc6f53a54ed5ffa274ddd9bd90c9b9b
#
_cell.length_a   1.000
_cell.length_b   1.000
_cell.length_c   1.000
_cell.angle_alpha   90.00
_cell.angle_beta   90.00
_cell.angle_gamma   90.00
#
_symmetry.space_group_name_H-M   'P 1'
#
loop_
_entity.id
_entity.type
_entity.pdbx_description
1 polymer ?
#
loop_
_entity_poly.entity_id
_entity_poly.type
_entity_poly.pdbx_seq_one_letter_code
_entity_poly.pdbx_strand_id
1 'polypeptide(L)'
;MTVRDLRNVNTARMRIRSLHRWPLLAVFLLLSVVPSIATDPASVTFSLDFPNSSPEHYSIVVQSDGHAHYESSGKVSADSDVRDAYQTDFTLSDATRARIFGLAAQAHYFSGKVDSGNKKLAFTGAKKLVYKDGQRNSSADYNYSQQPAVQQLTTLFQSLAATMEFGRRMTYFHHYQKLALDDELKRMEDQAKRGDLAELQAVSPVLKEIYDDTSVINVVRARARRIMEMQPLPAGK
;
A
#
# COMPACT_ATOMS: atom_id res chain seq x y z
N MET A 1 -46.27 -65.32 81.84
CA MET A 1 -47.52 -65.94 81.42
C MET A 1 -47.70 -65.64 79.96
N THR A 2 -47.48 -66.69 79.19
CA THR A 2 -48.25 -67.07 78.00
C THR A 2 -48.20 -66.15 76.81
N VAL A 3 -47.76 -66.49 75.74
CA VAL A 3 -47.65 -67.64 74.85
C VAL A 3 -48.01 -67.16 73.44
N ARG A 4 -47.20 -67.62 72.53
CA ARG A 4 -47.52 -68.03 71.12
C ARG A 4 -47.83 -66.91 70.12
N ASP A 5 -47.54 -67.11 68.94
CA ASP A 5 -46.82 -68.08 68.12
C ASP A 5 -47.00 -67.69 66.62
N LEU A 6 -46.03 -68.03 65.87
CA LEU A 6 -46.09 -68.57 64.54
C LEU A 6 -46.45 -67.75 63.30
N ARG A 7 -45.39 -67.73 62.45
CA ARG A 7 -45.45 -68.12 61.04
C ARG A 7 -46.20 -67.17 60.09
N ASN A 8 -45.67 -66.79 59.01
CA ASN A 8 -45.26 -67.63 57.92
C ASN A 8 -44.67 -66.77 56.71
N VAL A 9 -43.57 -67.24 56.21
CA VAL A 9 -43.32 -67.62 54.85
C VAL A 9 -43.51 -66.54 53.74
N ASN A 10 -42.35 -66.23 53.18
CA ASN A 10 -42.05 -66.14 51.74
C ASN A 10 -43.07 -65.54 50.77
N THR A 11 -42.68 -64.46 50.18
CA THR A 11 -42.55 -64.50 48.66
C THR A 11 -41.66 -63.32 48.18
N ALA A 12 -40.62 -63.72 47.60
CA ALA A 12 -39.79 -62.80 46.80
C ALA A 12 -40.60 -62.22 45.63
N ARG A 13 -40.74 -60.93 45.60
CA ARG A 13 -41.11 -60.21 44.38
C ARG A 13 -40.09 -59.21 44.07
N MET A 14 -39.28 -59.64 43.17
CA MET A 14 -38.35 -58.82 42.30
C MET A 14 -39.11 -57.63 41.77
N ARG A 15 -38.84 -56.43 42.28
CA ARG A 15 -39.29 -55.19 41.63
C ARG A 15 -38.15 -54.57 40.97
N ILE A 16 -38.26 -54.67 39.68
CA ILE A 16 -37.47 -54.05 38.63
C ILE A 16 -37.26 -52.56 38.99
N ARG A 17 -35.99 -52.19 39.15
CA ARG A 17 -35.58 -50.80 39.27
C ARG A 17 -35.92 -50.09 37.99
N SER A 18 -36.80 -49.12 37.99
CA SER A 18 -37.06 -48.16 36.94
C SER A 18 -35.81 -47.30 36.76
N LEU A 19 -35.09 -47.57 35.70
CA LEU A 19 -34.04 -46.70 35.17
C LEU A 19 -34.68 -45.36 34.82
N HIS A 20 -34.36 -44.34 35.59
CA HIS A 20 -34.64 -42.96 35.24
C HIS A 20 -33.80 -42.64 34.01
N ARG A 21 -34.45 -42.60 32.87
CA ARG A 21 -33.91 -42.08 31.60
C ARG A 21 -33.77 -40.58 31.77
N TRP A 22 -32.57 -40.12 32.09
CA TRP A 22 -32.19 -38.73 31.87
C TRP A 22 -32.12 -38.47 30.38
N PRO A 23 -32.82 -37.50 29.82
CA PRO A 23 -32.59 -37.08 28.47
C PRO A 23 -31.24 -36.35 28.45
N LEU A 24 -30.24 -36.96 27.82
CA LEU A 24 -29.03 -36.27 27.38
C LEU A 24 -29.48 -35.21 26.39
N LEU A 25 -29.64 -33.98 26.87
CA LEU A 25 -29.72 -32.77 26.06
C LEU A 25 -28.33 -32.58 25.42
N ALA A 26 -28.14 -33.19 24.26
CA ALA A 26 -27.03 -32.88 23.39
C ALA A 26 -27.20 -31.43 22.90
N VAL A 27 -26.58 -30.49 23.61
CA VAL A 27 -26.41 -29.12 23.13
C VAL A 27 -25.46 -29.18 21.94
N PHE A 28 -26.05 -29.26 20.77
CA PHE A 28 -25.34 -29.09 19.50
C PHE A 28 -24.97 -27.62 19.40
N LEU A 29 -23.74 -27.29 19.87
CA LEU A 29 -23.13 -25.98 19.68
C LEU A 29 -22.80 -25.84 18.17
N LEU A 30 -23.76 -25.37 17.41
CA LEU A 30 -23.55 -24.94 16.05
C LEU A 30 -22.52 -23.78 16.08
N LEU A 31 -21.24 -24.10 15.94
CA LEU A 31 -20.23 -23.12 15.55
C LEU A 31 -20.62 -22.63 14.17
N SER A 32 -21.33 -21.52 14.12
CA SER A 32 -21.54 -20.75 12.91
C SER A 32 -20.17 -20.24 12.49
N VAL A 33 -19.50 -20.94 11.61
CA VAL A 33 -18.36 -20.40 10.86
C VAL A 33 -18.95 -19.32 9.97
N VAL A 34 -18.94 -18.08 10.47
CA VAL A 34 -19.24 -16.90 9.63
C VAL A 34 -18.09 -16.82 8.64
N PRO A 35 -18.33 -17.02 7.34
CA PRO A 35 -17.28 -16.77 6.38
C PRO A 35 -16.89 -15.29 6.52
N SER A 36 -15.66 -15.03 6.97
CA SER A 36 -15.07 -13.71 6.92
C SER A 36 -14.94 -13.40 5.44
N ILE A 37 -15.87 -12.63 4.88
CA ILE A 37 -15.71 -12.06 3.56
C ILE A 37 -14.54 -11.11 3.71
N ALA A 38 -13.37 -11.52 3.27
CA ALA A 38 -12.22 -10.64 3.16
C ALA A 38 -12.63 -9.54 2.18
N THR A 39 -13.04 -8.40 2.71
CA THR A 39 -13.29 -7.21 1.90
C THR A 39 -11.93 -6.74 1.41
N ASP A 40 -11.78 -6.58 0.10
CA ASP A 40 -10.58 -5.99 -0.47
C ASP A 40 -10.21 -4.71 0.29
N PRO A 41 -8.94 -4.50 0.61
CA PRO A 41 -8.53 -3.28 1.31
C PRO A 41 -8.91 -2.05 0.50
N ALA A 42 -9.32 -0.98 1.19
CA ALA A 42 -9.59 0.28 0.51
C ALA A 42 -8.34 0.74 -0.24
N SER A 43 -8.53 1.35 -1.42
CA SER A 43 -7.42 1.79 -2.27
C SER A 43 -7.60 3.22 -2.77
N VAL A 44 -6.47 3.89 -2.93
CA VAL A 44 -6.34 5.17 -3.63
C VAL A 44 -5.40 4.98 -4.80
N THR A 45 -5.86 5.30 -5.99
CA THR A 45 -5.05 5.25 -7.21
C THR A 45 -4.84 6.66 -7.74
N PHE A 46 -3.61 6.95 -8.15
CA PHE A 46 -3.27 8.14 -8.90
C PHE A 46 -2.62 7.72 -10.23
N SER A 47 -3.02 8.31 -11.33
CA SER A 47 -2.33 8.16 -12.62
C SER A 47 -2.09 9.51 -13.28
N LEU A 48 -1.01 9.57 -14.05
CA LEU A 48 -0.64 10.71 -14.88
C LEU A 48 -0.29 10.23 -16.28
N ASP A 49 -0.91 10.86 -17.27
CA ASP A 49 -0.57 10.75 -18.68
C ASP A 49 -0.07 12.09 -19.19
N PHE A 50 1.20 12.17 -19.56
CA PHE A 50 1.80 13.37 -20.08
C PHE A 50 2.75 13.03 -21.25
N PRO A 51 2.27 13.06 -22.50
CA PRO A 51 3.07 12.74 -23.66
C PRO A 51 4.36 13.56 -23.70
N ASN A 52 5.46 12.93 -24.10
CA ASN A 52 6.81 13.50 -24.16
C ASN A 52 7.43 13.84 -22.79
N SER A 53 6.83 13.46 -21.67
CA SER A 53 7.51 13.49 -20.37
C SER A 53 8.30 12.19 -20.13
N SER A 54 9.05 12.14 -19.05
CA SER A 54 9.74 10.91 -18.62
C SER A 54 9.44 10.67 -17.13
N PRO A 55 8.62 9.64 -16.83
CA PRO A 55 7.88 8.75 -17.76
C PRO A 55 6.71 9.47 -18.44
N GLU A 56 6.23 8.90 -19.58
CA GLU A 56 5.06 9.44 -20.28
C GLU A 56 3.74 9.07 -19.61
N HIS A 57 3.72 7.92 -19.00
CA HIS A 57 2.61 7.40 -18.18
C HIS A 57 3.14 6.80 -16.91
N TYR A 58 2.43 7.01 -15.80
CA TYR A 58 2.60 6.21 -14.60
C TYR A 58 1.30 6.12 -13.79
N SER A 59 1.23 5.08 -12.99
CA SER A 59 0.13 4.84 -12.04
C SER A 59 0.69 4.35 -10.70
N ILE A 60 0.09 4.80 -9.62
CA ILE A 60 0.38 4.32 -8.25
C ILE A 60 -0.92 3.90 -7.61
N VAL A 61 -1.00 2.65 -7.19
CA VAL A 61 -2.09 2.11 -6.39
C VAL A 61 -1.61 1.96 -4.95
N VAL A 62 -2.31 2.55 -4.00
CA VAL A 62 -2.02 2.45 -2.57
C VAL A 62 -3.18 1.77 -1.87
N GLN A 63 -2.90 0.72 -1.11
CA GLN A 63 -3.89 -0.01 -0.31
C GLN A 63 -3.87 0.46 1.14
N SER A 64 -5.00 0.28 1.83
CA SER A 64 -5.15 0.72 3.23
C SER A 64 -4.31 -0.09 4.22
N ASP A 65 -3.78 -1.24 3.82
CA ASP A 65 -2.81 -2.04 4.59
C ASP A 65 -1.36 -1.55 4.44
N GLY A 66 -1.10 -0.58 3.52
CA GLY A 66 0.21 0.00 3.27
C GLY A 66 0.93 -0.58 2.06
N HIS A 67 0.41 -1.64 1.43
CA HIS A 67 0.96 -2.10 0.15
C HIS A 67 0.71 -1.07 -0.94
N ALA A 68 1.71 -0.89 -1.79
CA ALA A 68 1.63 0.00 -2.93
C ALA A 68 2.27 -0.64 -4.16
N HIS A 69 1.65 -0.37 -5.30
CA HIS A 69 2.12 -0.81 -6.60
C HIS A 69 2.38 0.41 -7.48
N TYR A 70 3.55 0.48 -8.09
CA TYR A 70 3.94 1.49 -9.06
C TYR A 70 4.13 0.85 -10.43
N GLU A 71 3.57 1.47 -11.43
CA GLU A 71 3.84 1.13 -12.83
C GLU A 71 4.14 2.39 -13.63
N SER A 72 5.04 2.30 -14.59
CA SER A 72 5.34 3.37 -15.54
C SER A 72 5.72 2.84 -16.90
N SER A 73 5.57 3.70 -17.91
CA SER A 73 6.03 3.44 -19.27
C SER A 73 6.64 4.69 -19.86
N GLY A 74 7.65 4.50 -20.70
CA GLY A 74 8.37 5.59 -21.35
C GLY A 74 9.85 5.29 -21.51
N LYS A 75 10.61 6.30 -21.90
CA LYS A 75 12.07 6.18 -22.03
C LYS A 75 12.74 5.98 -20.68
N VAL A 76 13.77 5.12 -20.64
CA VAL A 76 14.56 4.88 -19.41
C VAL A 76 15.40 6.11 -19.05
N SER A 77 15.90 6.82 -20.06
CA SER A 77 16.62 8.08 -19.89
C SER A 77 16.36 9.00 -21.08
N ALA A 78 16.64 10.30 -20.94
CA ALA A 78 16.46 11.28 -22.01
C ALA A 78 17.29 10.94 -23.27
N ASP A 79 18.45 10.32 -23.07
CA ASP A 79 19.41 10.00 -24.16
C ASP A 79 19.18 8.57 -24.70
N SER A 80 18.19 7.85 -24.23
CA SER A 80 17.88 6.47 -24.67
C SER A 80 16.61 6.47 -25.50
N ASP A 81 16.64 5.75 -26.64
CA ASP A 81 15.42 5.42 -27.39
C ASP A 81 14.73 4.15 -26.88
N VAL A 82 15.34 3.48 -25.91
CA VAL A 82 14.74 2.30 -25.26
C VAL A 82 13.53 2.75 -24.47
N ARG A 83 12.35 2.29 -24.89
CA ARG A 83 11.10 2.39 -24.15
C ARG A 83 10.91 1.10 -23.39
N ASP A 84 10.58 1.21 -22.13
CA ASP A 84 10.41 0.07 -21.25
C ASP A 84 9.19 0.27 -20.35
N ALA A 85 8.52 -0.84 -20.06
CA ALA A 85 7.51 -0.89 -19.00
C ALA A 85 8.21 -1.28 -17.70
N TYR A 86 7.98 -0.52 -16.67
CA TYR A 86 8.52 -0.77 -15.34
C TYR A 86 7.40 -0.91 -14.33
N GLN A 87 7.55 -1.87 -13.43
CA GLN A 87 6.63 -2.06 -12.31
C GLN A 87 7.39 -2.47 -11.07
N THR A 88 6.92 -2.04 -9.91
CA THR A 88 7.49 -2.43 -8.62
C THR A 88 6.47 -2.33 -7.51
N ASP A 89 6.54 -3.28 -6.57
CA ASP A 89 5.76 -3.25 -5.34
C ASP A 89 6.63 -2.68 -4.23
N PHE A 90 6.01 -1.92 -3.33
CA PHE A 90 6.69 -1.36 -2.17
C PHE A 90 5.70 -1.17 -1.02
N THR A 91 6.24 -0.89 0.16
CA THR A 91 5.44 -0.63 1.35
C THR A 91 5.61 0.82 1.77
N LEU A 92 4.50 1.50 2.02
CA LEU A 92 4.49 2.86 2.55
C LEU A 92 4.71 2.88 4.05
N SER A 93 5.31 3.96 4.54
CA SER A 93 5.27 4.28 5.96
C SER A 93 3.84 4.53 6.43
N ASP A 94 3.56 4.24 7.70
CA ASP A 94 2.24 4.51 8.30
C ASP A 94 1.84 5.99 8.18
N ALA A 95 2.81 6.89 8.29
CA ALA A 95 2.57 8.34 8.17
C ALA A 95 2.10 8.73 6.76
N THR A 96 2.79 8.25 5.72
CA THR A 96 2.41 8.53 4.33
C THR A 96 1.08 7.88 3.98
N ARG A 97 0.87 6.64 4.39
CA ARG A 97 -0.41 5.95 4.23
C ARG A 97 -1.55 6.74 4.86
N ALA A 98 -1.44 7.09 6.14
CA ALA A 98 -2.46 7.86 6.85
C ALA A 98 -2.73 9.21 6.18
N ARG A 99 -1.68 9.89 5.67
CA ARG A 99 -1.80 11.15 4.94
C ARG A 99 -2.58 10.98 3.64
N ILE A 100 -2.29 9.96 2.83
CA ILE A 100 -3.00 9.69 1.56
C ILE A 100 -4.49 9.48 1.82
N PHE A 101 -4.86 8.57 2.73
CA PHE A 101 -6.26 8.29 3.02
C PHE A 101 -6.97 9.46 3.71
N GLY A 102 -6.28 10.20 4.57
CA GLY A 102 -6.81 11.42 5.19
C GLY A 102 -7.12 12.53 4.17
N LEU A 103 -6.21 12.74 3.21
CA LEU A 103 -6.42 13.69 2.11
C LEU A 103 -7.53 13.24 1.15
N ALA A 104 -7.62 11.94 0.87
CA ALA A 104 -8.72 11.39 0.07
C ALA A 104 -10.09 11.63 0.74
N ALA A 105 -10.18 11.46 2.06
CA ALA A 105 -11.40 11.77 2.82
C ALA A 105 -11.72 13.27 2.80
N GLN A 106 -10.73 14.16 2.96
CA GLN A 106 -10.90 15.61 2.85
C GLN A 106 -11.33 16.06 1.45
N ALA A 107 -10.91 15.33 0.41
CA ALA A 107 -11.36 15.53 -0.96
C ALA A 107 -12.69 14.81 -1.27
N HIS A 108 -13.48 14.44 -0.24
CA HIS A 108 -14.75 13.72 -0.38
C HIS A 108 -14.64 12.47 -1.25
N TYR A 109 -13.50 11.75 -1.12
CA TYR A 109 -13.19 10.55 -1.90
C TYR A 109 -13.31 10.79 -3.42
N PHE A 110 -12.96 11.98 -3.88
CA PHE A 110 -12.99 12.44 -5.27
C PHE A 110 -14.39 12.49 -5.91
N SER A 111 -15.43 12.50 -5.10
CA SER A 111 -16.79 12.72 -5.58
C SER A 111 -17.05 14.21 -5.85
N GLY A 112 -17.81 14.49 -6.91
CA GLY A 112 -18.13 15.86 -7.29
C GLY A 112 -17.11 16.50 -8.24
N LYS A 113 -17.07 17.83 -8.26
CA LYS A 113 -16.22 18.59 -9.19
C LYS A 113 -14.80 18.75 -8.59
N VAL A 114 -13.85 18.02 -9.11
CA VAL A 114 -12.42 18.08 -8.74
C VAL A 114 -11.63 19.01 -9.64
N ASP A 115 -11.84 18.95 -10.96
CA ASP A 115 -11.16 19.82 -11.93
C ASP A 115 -11.64 21.28 -11.82
N SER A 116 -10.70 22.20 -11.89
CA SER A 116 -10.98 23.64 -11.86
C SER A 116 -11.85 24.14 -13.02
N GLY A 117 -11.81 23.44 -14.16
CA GLY A 117 -12.45 23.82 -15.41
C GLY A 117 -11.80 25.04 -16.08
N ASN A 118 -10.66 25.51 -15.58
CA ASN A 118 -9.99 26.70 -16.13
C ASN A 118 -9.14 26.35 -17.36
N LYS A 119 -9.70 26.61 -18.54
CA LYS A 119 -9.06 26.35 -19.84
C LYS A 119 -7.83 27.23 -20.15
N LYS A 120 -7.57 28.26 -19.34
CA LYS A 120 -6.40 29.14 -19.51
C LYS A 120 -5.13 28.59 -18.83
N LEU A 121 -5.27 27.56 -17.99
CA LEU A 121 -4.12 26.93 -17.37
C LEU A 121 -3.37 26.04 -18.38
N ALA A 122 -2.04 26.05 -18.28
CA ALA A 122 -1.22 25.12 -19.04
C ALA A 122 -1.61 23.68 -18.76
N PHE A 123 -1.57 22.86 -19.80
CA PHE A 123 -1.73 21.41 -19.62
C PHE A 123 -0.45 20.84 -18.99
N THR A 124 -0.60 20.19 -17.85
CA THR A 124 0.49 19.59 -17.08
C THR A 124 0.31 18.08 -16.92
N GLY A 125 -0.34 17.48 -17.92
CA GLY A 125 -0.68 16.05 -17.95
C GLY A 125 -2.11 15.78 -17.49
N ALA A 126 -2.74 14.78 -18.10
CA ALA A 126 -4.03 14.26 -17.66
C ALA A 126 -3.83 13.46 -16.36
N LYS A 127 -4.44 13.92 -15.29
CA LYS A 127 -4.37 13.28 -13.97
C LYS A 127 -5.69 12.64 -13.63
N LYS A 128 -5.61 11.48 -12.99
CA LYS A 128 -6.78 10.79 -12.49
C LYS A 128 -6.56 10.33 -11.06
N LEU A 129 -7.55 10.55 -10.22
CA LEU A 129 -7.64 9.97 -8.88
C LEU A 129 -8.80 9.00 -8.84
N VAL A 130 -8.60 7.84 -8.22
CA VAL A 130 -9.65 6.84 -7.98
C VAL A 130 -9.62 6.46 -6.50
N TYR A 131 -10.78 6.40 -5.87
CA TYR A 131 -10.95 5.81 -4.55
C TYR A 131 -11.87 4.60 -4.66
N LYS A 132 -11.48 3.48 -4.07
CA LYS A 132 -12.30 2.27 -4.03
C LYS A 132 -12.25 1.67 -2.62
N ASP A 133 -13.41 1.36 -2.07
CA ASP A 133 -13.58 0.53 -0.89
C ASP A 133 -14.81 -0.38 -1.07
N GLY A 134 -15.18 -1.15 -0.06
CA GLY A 134 -16.35 -2.05 -0.12
C GLY A 134 -17.69 -1.36 -0.40
N GLN A 135 -17.77 -0.03 -0.30
CA GLN A 135 -19.01 0.75 -0.46
C GLN A 135 -18.90 1.85 -1.53
N ARG A 136 -17.68 2.33 -1.82
CA ARG A 136 -17.43 3.47 -2.71
C ARG A 136 -16.54 3.06 -3.87
N ASN A 137 -16.88 3.58 -5.04
CA ASN A 137 -16.05 3.52 -6.23
C ASN A 137 -16.23 4.86 -6.96
N SER A 138 -15.30 5.77 -6.74
CA SER A 138 -15.35 7.13 -7.27
C SER A 138 -14.06 7.49 -7.97
N SER A 139 -14.16 8.35 -8.98
CA SER A 139 -13.00 8.81 -9.73
C SER A 139 -13.16 10.25 -10.19
N ALA A 140 -12.04 10.94 -10.37
CA ALA A 140 -12.01 12.28 -10.92
C ALA A 140 -10.80 12.43 -11.86
N ASP A 141 -11.11 12.91 -13.07
CA ASP A 141 -10.11 13.33 -14.05
C ASP A 141 -9.90 14.85 -13.94
N TYR A 142 -8.66 15.32 -13.99
CA TYR A 142 -8.37 16.75 -13.86
C TYR A 142 -7.01 17.11 -14.47
N ASN A 143 -6.88 18.35 -14.92
CA ASN A 143 -5.58 18.98 -15.20
C ASN A 143 -5.06 19.72 -13.96
N TYR A 144 -5.92 20.51 -13.33
CA TYR A 144 -5.62 21.26 -12.12
C TYR A 144 -6.85 21.34 -11.20
N SER A 145 -6.64 21.15 -9.91
CA SER A 145 -7.69 21.29 -8.90
C SER A 145 -7.43 22.48 -8.01
N GLN A 146 -8.49 23.21 -7.63
CA GLN A 146 -8.44 24.26 -6.61
C GLN A 146 -8.55 23.71 -5.18
N GLN A 147 -8.90 22.43 -5.03
CA GLN A 147 -9.04 21.80 -3.71
C GLN A 147 -7.65 21.54 -3.10
N PRO A 148 -7.33 22.12 -1.91
CA PRO A 148 -6.01 21.92 -1.29
C PRO A 148 -5.65 20.46 -1.05
N ALA A 149 -6.63 19.62 -0.66
CA ALA A 149 -6.41 18.20 -0.43
C ALA A 149 -5.99 17.47 -1.72
N VAL A 150 -6.61 17.79 -2.86
CA VAL A 150 -6.24 17.22 -4.16
C VAL A 150 -4.86 17.69 -4.61
N GLN A 151 -4.51 18.95 -4.39
CA GLN A 151 -3.18 19.48 -4.70
C GLN A 151 -2.10 18.76 -3.88
N GLN A 152 -2.33 18.59 -2.58
CA GLN A 152 -1.40 17.87 -1.70
C GLN A 152 -1.25 16.41 -2.09
N LEU A 153 -2.36 15.72 -2.43
CA LEU A 153 -2.29 14.36 -2.96
C LEU A 153 -1.49 14.28 -4.26
N THR A 154 -1.75 15.20 -5.19
CA THR A 154 -1.03 15.26 -6.46
C THR A 154 0.48 15.40 -6.21
N THR A 155 0.88 16.36 -5.38
CA THR A 155 2.29 16.57 -5.03
C THR A 155 2.90 15.31 -4.38
N LEU A 156 2.19 14.68 -3.44
CA LEU A 156 2.68 13.49 -2.76
C LEU A 156 2.86 12.31 -3.73
N PHE A 157 1.89 12.06 -4.61
CA PHE A 157 2.02 11.00 -5.61
C PHE A 157 3.12 11.29 -6.64
N GLN A 158 3.32 12.56 -7.02
CA GLN A 158 4.45 12.95 -7.88
C GLN A 158 5.80 12.73 -7.20
N SER A 159 5.91 13.03 -5.90
CA SER A 159 7.13 12.75 -5.12
C SER A 159 7.40 11.25 -4.99
N LEU A 160 6.36 10.43 -4.80
CA LEU A 160 6.48 8.96 -4.82
C LEU A 160 6.96 8.46 -6.19
N ALA A 161 6.32 8.92 -7.27
CA ALA A 161 6.71 8.55 -8.63
C ALA A 161 8.17 8.92 -8.93
N ALA A 162 8.61 10.11 -8.52
CA ALA A 162 9.99 10.54 -8.69
C ALA A 162 10.98 9.61 -7.98
N THR A 163 10.66 9.17 -6.77
CA THR A 163 11.48 8.18 -6.04
C THR A 163 11.56 6.86 -6.80
N MET A 164 10.42 6.32 -7.29
CA MET A 164 10.40 5.06 -8.05
C MET A 164 11.20 5.17 -9.37
N GLU A 165 11.09 6.30 -10.06
CA GLU A 165 11.85 6.54 -11.29
C GLU A 165 13.36 6.67 -11.04
N PHE A 166 13.78 7.21 -9.89
CA PHE A 166 15.20 7.12 -9.49
C PHE A 166 15.61 5.67 -9.30
N GLY A 167 14.79 4.85 -8.63
CA GLY A 167 15.03 3.43 -8.47
C GLY A 167 15.22 2.70 -9.80
N ARG A 168 14.30 2.94 -10.75
CA ARG A 168 14.34 2.38 -12.09
C ARG A 168 15.65 2.73 -12.82
N ARG A 169 15.99 4.03 -12.87
CA ARG A 169 17.20 4.50 -13.56
C ARG A 169 18.48 4.00 -12.88
N MET A 170 18.54 3.97 -11.56
CA MET A 170 19.68 3.42 -10.84
C MET A 170 19.89 1.94 -11.13
N THR A 171 18.81 1.13 -11.19
CA THR A 171 18.89 -0.28 -11.57
C THR A 171 19.46 -0.42 -12.99
N TYR A 172 18.97 0.37 -13.94
CA TYR A 172 19.48 0.37 -15.31
C TYR A 172 20.95 0.79 -15.38
N PHE A 173 21.32 1.90 -14.74
CA PHE A 173 22.69 2.41 -14.78
C PHE A 173 23.68 1.51 -14.05
N HIS A 174 23.25 0.87 -12.96
CA HIS A 174 24.07 -0.08 -12.24
C HIS A 174 24.46 -1.28 -13.11
N HIS A 175 23.53 -1.76 -13.94
CA HIS A 175 23.79 -2.86 -14.87
C HIS A 175 24.59 -2.46 -16.12
N TYR A 176 24.24 -1.34 -16.74
CA TYR A 176 24.67 -1.04 -18.09
C TYR A 176 25.60 0.18 -18.21
N GLN A 177 25.54 1.12 -17.28
CA GLN A 177 26.20 2.43 -17.41
C GLN A 177 26.66 2.95 -16.04
N LYS A 178 27.54 2.22 -15.36
CA LYS A 178 27.96 2.56 -13.99
C LYS A 178 28.50 3.98 -13.81
N LEU A 179 29.09 4.58 -14.87
CA LEU A 179 29.56 5.97 -14.82
C LEU A 179 28.42 6.98 -14.66
N ALA A 180 27.23 6.68 -15.18
CA ALA A 180 26.05 7.55 -15.04
C ALA A 180 25.48 7.59 -13.61
N LEU A 181 25.86 6.63 -12.75
CA LEU A 181 25.40 6.58 -11.36
C LEU A 181 25.81 7.81 -10.54
N ASP A 182 26.94 8.44 -10.84
CA ASP A 182 27.39 9.60 -10.05
C ASP A 182 26.44 10.78 -10.21
N ASP A 183 26.09 11.13 -11.44
CA ASP A 183 25.17 12.22 -11.73
C ASP A 183 23.74 11.88 -11.25
N GLU A 184 23.31 10.63 -11.42
CA GLU A 184 21.97 10.22 -11.01
C GLU A 184 21.80 10.27 -9.49
N LEU A 185 22.73 9.70 -8.73
CA LEU A 185 22.71 9.75 -7.27
C LEU A 185 22.89 11.17 -6.74
N LYS A 186 23.67 12.03 -7.41
CA LYS A 186 23.78 13.44 -7.05
C LYS A 186 22.43 14.14 -7.19
N ARG A 187 21.73 13.96 -8.31
CA ARG A 187 20.39 14.52 -8.52
C ARG A 187 19.40 14.03 -7.47
N MET A 188 19.43 12.73 -7.17
CA MET A 188 18.58 12.13 -6.14
C MET A 188 18.88 12.73 -4.75
N GLU A 189 20.15 12.81 -4.37
CA GLU A 189 20.58 13.40 -3.10
C GLU A 189 20.09 14.85 -2.94
N ASP A 190 20.23 15.66 -3.99
CA ASP A 190 19.81 17.05 -4.01
C ASP A 190 18.27 17.19 -3.91
N GLN A 191 17.50 16.34 -4.59
CA GLN A 191 16.04 16.34 -4.50
C GLN A 191 15.56 15.84 -3.13
N ALA A 192 16.21 14.82 -2.57
CA ALA A 192 15.90 14.33 -1.23
C ALA A 192 16.13 15.42 -0.17
N LYS A 193 17.24 16.17 -0.26
CA LYS A 193 17.52 17.30 0.65
C LYS A 193 16.50 18.43 0.58
N ARG A 194 15.87 18.64 -0.58
CA ARG A 194 14.79 19.64 -0.74
C ARG A 194 13.42 19.13 -0.29
N GLY A 195 13.29 17.82 0.01
CA GLY A 195 12.02 17.20 0.34
C GLY A 195 11.11 16.95 -0.88
N ASP A 196 11.70 16.90 -2.09
CA ASP A 196 10.97 16.65 -3.33
C ASP A 196 10.64 15.15 -3.51
N LEU A 197 11.29 14.26 -2.75
CA LEU A 197 11.13 12.81 -2.80
C LEU A 197 10.39 12.29 -1.56
N ALA A 198 9.56 11.28 -1.75
CA ALA A 198 8.85 10.60 -0.67
C ALA A 198 9.23 9.11 -0.65
N GLU A 199 9.22 8.49 0.54
CA GLU A 199 9.44 7.04 0.74
C GLU A 199 10.79 6.56 0.16
N LEU A 200 11.89 7.25 0.48
CA LEU A 200 13.24 6.89 0.01
C LEU A 200 13.63 5.45 0.33
N GLN A 201 13.09 4.89 1.42
CA GLN A 201 13.31 3.49 1.81
C GLN A 201 12.81 2.49 0.76
N ALA A 202 11.84 2.85 -0.08
CA ALA A 202 11.34 1.97 -1.14
C ALA A 202 12.42 1.60 -2.17
N VAL A 203 13.41 2.47 -2.37
CA VAL A 203 14.54 2.23 -3.30
C VAL A 203 15.85 1.86 -2.59
N SER A 204 15.79 1.64 -1.26
CA SER A 204 16.96 1.20 -0.49
C SER A 204 17.61 -0.10 -1.00
N PRO A 205 16.87 -1.09 -1.54
CA PRO A 205 17.49 -2.29 -2.08
C PRO A 205 18.51 -1.97 -3.18
N VAL A 206 18.15 -1.18 -4.19
CA VAL A 206 19.07 -0.83 -5.28
C VAL A 206 20.21 0.09 -4.81
N LEU A 207 19.94 0.99 -3.86
CA LEU A 207 21.01 1.81 -3.24
C LEU A 207 22.02 0.93 -2.50
N LYS A 208 21.54 -0.12 -1.81
CA LYS A 208 22.41 -1.08 -1.11
C LYS A 208 23.24 -1.89 -2.10
N GLU A 209 22.67 -2.37 -3.18
CA GLU A 209 23.40 -3.07 -4.24
C GLU A 209 24.53 -2.20 -4.81
N ILE A 210 24.26 -0.92 -5.11
CA ILE A 210 25.28 0.03 -5.57
C ILE A 210 26.36 0.26 -4.48
N TYR A 211 25.99 0.37 -3.22
CA TYR A 211 26.92 0.55 -2.12
C TYR A 211 27.85 -0.66 -1.95
N ASP A 212 27.33 -1.86 -2.07
CA ASP A 212 28.08 -3.11 -1.87
C ASP A 212 28.97 -3.46 -3.08
N ASP A 213 28.66 -2.96 -4.27
CA ASP A 213 29.41 -3.26 -5.50
C ASP A 213 30.77 -2.55 -5.52
N THR A 214 31.86 -3.32 -5.28
CA THR A 214 33.24 -2.81 -5.27
C THR A 214 33.74 -2.33 -6.63
N SER A 215 33.07 -2.66 -7.72
CA SER A 215 33.39 -2.15 -9.07
C SER A 215 32.86 -0.72 -9.31
N VAL A 216 31.98 -0.23 -8.42
CA VAL A 216 31.50 1.16 -8.41
C VAL A 216 32.49 2.02 -7.61
N ILE A 217 32.82 3.21 -8.13
CA ILE A 217 33.78 4.12 -7.50
C ILE A 217 33.31 4.55 -6.08
N ASN A 218 34.26 4.77 -5.19
CA ASN A 218 33.98 5.02 -3.76
C ASN A 218 33.07 6.24 -3.52
N VAL A 219 33.17 7.31 -4.31
CA VAL A 219 32.35 8.51 -4.15
C VAL A 219 30.87 8.21 -4.39
N VAL A 220 30.56 7.37 -5.39
CA VAL A 220 29.20 6.93 -5.74
C VAL A 220 28.64 6.04 -4.63
N ARG A 221 29.43 5.07 -4.18
CA ARG A 221 29.06 4.19 -3.07
C ARG A 221 28.76 4.97 -1.79
N ALA A 222 29.64 5.92 -1.45
CA ALA A 222 29.43 6.79 -0.28
C ALA A 222 28.15 7.65 -0.40
N ARG A 223 27.80 8.08 -1.61
CA ARG A 223 26.56 8.83 -1.84
C ARG A 223 25.32 7.96 -1.70
N ALA A 224 25.35 6.75 -2.26
CA ALA A 224 24.27 5.77 -2.07
C ALA A 224 24.00 5.52 -0.56
N ARG A 225 25.05 5.34 0.23
CA ARG A 225 24.95 5.18 1.69
C ARG A 225 24.30 6.41 2.34
N ARG A 226 24.76 7.63 2.02
CA ARG A 226 24.18 8.85 2.61
C ARG A 226 22.69 8.99 2.30
N ILE A 227 22.25 8.64 1.09
CA ILE A 227 20.83 8.69 0.72
C ILE A 227 20.02 7.69 1.57
N MET A 228 20.51 6.46 1.76
CA MET A 228 19.84 5.47 2.63
C MET A 228 19.74 5.94 4.09
N GLU A 229 20.71 6.74 4.56
CA GLU A 229 20.74 7.28 5.93
C GLU A 229 19.86 8.55 6.09
N MET A 230 19.33 9.11 4.99
CA MET A 230 18.44 10.27 5.06
C MET A 230 17.09 9.86 5.66
N GLN A 231 16.77 10.46 6.78
CA GLN A 231 15.43 10.31 7.36
C GLN A 231 14.41 11.15 6.56
N PRO A 232 13.16 10.67 6.44
CA PRO A 232 12.11 11.51 5.88
C PRO A 232 12.02 12.82 6.66
N LEU A 233 12.01 13.96 5.98
CA LEU A 233 11.72 15.24 6.63
C LEU A 233 10.32 15.13 7.27
N PRO A 234 10.16 15.63 8.51
CA PRO A 234 8.83 15.67 9.12
C PRO A 234 7.92 16.46 8.18
N ALA A 235 6.75 15.88 7.87
CA ALA A 235 5.74 16.53 7.03
C ALA A 235 5.51 17.95 7.57
N GLY A 236 5.84 18.98 6.78
CA GLY A 236 5.69 20.37 7.16
C GLY A 236 4.27 20.65 7.67
N LYS A 237 4.21 21.42 8.74
CA LYS A 237 2.95 21.90 9.36
C LYS A 237 2.18 22.79 8.40
#